data_e60aaf5e7a6e60efcf10ecae46c51d83
#
_entry.id   e60aaf5e7a6e60efcf10ecae46c51d83
#
_cell.length_a   1.000
_cell.length_b   1.000
_cell.length_c   1.000
_cell.angle_alpha   90.00
_cell.angle_beta   90.00
_cell.angle_gamma   90.00
#
_symmetry.space_group_name_H-M   'P 1'
#
loop_
_entity.id
_entity.type
_entity.pdbx_description
1 polymer ?
#
loop_
_entity_poly.entity_id
_entity_poly.type
_entity_poly.pdbx_seq_one_letter_code
_entity_poly.pdbx_strand_id
1 'polypeptide(L)'
;MEKKMINRTGGCICGEIKFTVKLDEIPLVFNCHCIDCRKKLGGIMTIILLRDGAIDVDKSKLKIYEHSGGSGHKIKKHFCEKCAAPILTFVEKFKKYYLYAGLLDDVSFLKKAENIHFKESHFPFLQIKDDDIKI
;
A
#
# COMPACT_ATOMS: atom_id res chain seq x y z
N MET A 1 -11.49 -24.31 3.01
CA MET A 1 -11.55 -23.92 1.58
C MET A 1 -10.39 -23.00 1.26
N GLU A 2 -9.59 -23.42 0.30
CA GLU A 2 -8.43 -22.63 -0.10
C GLU A 2 -8.87 -21.37 -0.86
N LYS A 3 -8.29 -20.24 -0.51
CA LYS A 3 -8.51 -19.01 -1.26
C LYS A 3 -7.68 -19.06 -2.54
N LYS A 4 -8.29 -18.68 -3.64
CA LYS A 4 -7.61 -18.60 -4.91
C LYS A 4 -6.64 -17.44 -4.92
N MET A 5 -5.37 -17.72 -5.22
CA MET A 5 -4.32 -16.71 -5.36
C MET A 5 -4.06 -16.49 -6.85
N ILE A 6 -3.94 -15.23 -7.23
CA ILE A 6 -3.75 -14.82 -8.61
C ILE A 6 -2.43 -14.07 -8.72
N ASN A 7 -1.61 -14.44 -9.71
CA ASN A 7 -0.37 -13.75 -10.00
C ASN A 7 -0.68 -12.44 -10.72
N ARG A 8 -0.08 -11.36 -10.22
CA ARG A 8 -0.20 -10.03 -10.79
C ARG A 8 1.18 -9.44 -11.02
N THR A 9 1.27 -8.51 -11.95
CA THR A 9 2.52 -7.80 -12.24
C THR A 9 2.35 -6.31 -12.01
N GLY A 10 3.46 -5.63 -11.77
CA GLY A 10 3.48 -4.19 -11.61
C GLY A 10 4.89 -3.65 -11.56
N GLY A 11 5.00 -2.36 -11.30
CA GLY A 11 6.27 -1.68 -11.19
C GLY A 11 6.11 -0.18 -11.07
N CYS A 12 7.25 0.52 -10.99
CA CYS A 12 7.26 1.97 -10.88
C CYS A 12 7.24 2.64 -12.26
N ILE A 13 6.98 3.94 -12.25
CA ILE A 13 6.83 4.71 -13.49
C ILE A 13 8.10 4.72 -14.35
N CYS A 14 9.28 4.69 -13.74
CA CYS A 14 10.53 4.68 -14.52
C CYS A 14 10.89 3.29 -15.06
N GLY A 15 10.20 2.24 -14.58
CA GLY A 15 10.45 0.86 -15.02
C GLY A 15 11.63 0.17 -14.35
N GLU A 16 12.38 0.84 -13.51
CA GLU A 16 13.52 0.23 -12.81
C GLU A 16 13.07 -0.87 -11.85
N ILE A 17 11.97 -0.64 -11.15
CA ILE A 17 11.37 -1.63 -10.24
C ILE A 17 10.25 -2.35 -10.98
N LYS A 18 10.38 -3.66 -11.08
CA LYS A 18 9.33 -4.54 -11.60
C LYS A 18 9.14 -5.66 -10.61
N PHE A 19 7.90 -6.07 -10.41
CA PHE A 19 7.59 -7.13 -9.48
C PHE A 19 6.48 -8.04 -9.99
N THR A 20 6.43 -9.24 -9.42
CA THR A 20 5.28 -10.11 -9.49
C THR A 20 4.77 -10.28 -8.06
N VAL A 21 3.47 -10.40 -7.92
CA VAL A 21 2.84 -10.53 -6.62
C VAL A 21 1.67 -11.51 -6.71
N LYS A 22 1.52 -12.32 -5.66
CA LYS A 22 0.37 -13.21 -5.54
C LYS A 22 -0.65 -12.54 -4.63
N LEU A 23 -1.82 -12.29 -5.15
CA LEU A 23 -2.90 -11.64 -4.41
C LEU A 23 -4.12 -12.55 -4.35
N ASP A 24 -4.89 -12.42 -3.27
CA ASP A 24 -6.21 -13.02 -3.19
C ASP A 24 -7.06 -12.48 -4.35
N GLU A 25 -8.05 -13.26 -4.77
CA GLU A 25 -8.99 -12.82 -5.81
C GLU A 25 -9.66 -11.49 -5.41
N ILE A 26 -9.98 -11.35 -4.12
CA ILE A 26 -10.50 -10.12 -3.55
C ILE A 26 -9.53 -9.72 -2.42
N PRO A 27 -8.49 -8.95 -2.72
CA PRO A 27 -7.49 -8.59 -1.72
C PRO A 27 -8.04 -7.56 -0.73
N LEU A 28 -7.41 -7.50 0.44
CA LEU A 28 -7.73 -6.50 1.45
C LEU A 28 -7.00 -5.20 1.12
N VAL A 29 -7.77 -4.19 0.73
CA VAL A 29 -7.27 -2.90 0.30
C VAL A 29 -7.67 -1.83 1.29
N PHE A 30 -6.74 -0.95 1.63
CA PHE A 30 -6.99 0.17 2.53
C PHE A 30 -6.66 1.50 1.85
N ASN A 31 -7.53 2.48 2.06
CA ASN A 31 -7.20 3.89 1.84
C ASN A 31 -6.89 4.49 3.21
N CYS A 32 -5.65 4.84 3.45
CA CYS A 32 -5.23 5.44 4.71
C CYS A 32 -5.22 6.96 4.61
N HIS A 33 -6.05 7.60 5.45
CA HIS A 33 -6.23 9.05 5.45
C HIS A 33 -5.50 9.73 6.62
N CYS A 34 -4.59 9.02 7.30
CA CYS A 34 -3.87 9.60 8.43
C CYS A 34 -2.93 10.71 7.96
N ILE A 35 -2.53 11.57 8.90
CA ILE A 35 -1.68 12.72 8.58
C ILE A 35 -0.32 12.30 8.01
N ASP A 36 0.27 11.22 8.52
CA ASP A 36 1.56 10.73 8.03
C ASP A 36 1.47 10.26 6.58
N CYS A 37 0.42 9.50 6.24
CA CYS A 37 0.20 9.02 4.88
C CYS A 37 -0.07 10.16 3.92
N ARG A 38 -0.92 11.11 4.35
CA ARG A 38 -1.23 12.29 3.55
C ARG A 38 0.02 13.11 3.24
N LYS A 39 0.85 13.37 4.26
CA LYS A 39 2.08 14.15 4.06
C LYS A 39 3.13 13.39 3.27
N LYS A 40 3.21 12.07 3.44
CA LYS A 40 4.20 11.27 2.72
C LYS A 40 3.91 11.24 1.22
N LEU A 41 2.65 11.11 0.83
CA LEU A 41 2.26 10.97 -0.57
C LEU A 41 1.69 12.24 -1.19
N GLY A 42 1.32 13.21 -0.36
CA GLY A 42 0.59 14.37 -0.86
C GLY A 42 -0.88 14.08 -1.14
N GLY A 43 -1.41 12.96 -0.63
CA GLY A 43 -2.77 12.55 -0.90
C GLY A 43 -3.16 11.33 -0.08
N ILE A 44 -4.04 10.51 -0.63
CA ILE A 44 -4.52 9.30 0.01
C ILE A 44 -3.55 8.15 -0.28
N MET A 45 -3.18 7.38 0.74
CA MET A 45 -2.35 6.20 0.55
C MET A 45 -3.24 4.98 0.35
N THR A 46 -3.23 4.41 -0.85
CA THR A 46 -3.97 3.19 -1.16
C THR A 46 -3.02 2.00 -1.18
N ILE A 47 -3.23 1.06 -0.27
CA ILE A 47 -2.32 -0.06 -0.06
C ILE A 47 -3.09 -1.38 0.04
N ILE A 48 -2.38 -2.45 -0.32
CA ILE A 48 -2.90 -3.82 -0.26
C ILE A 48 -2.07 -4.58 0.76
N LEU A 49 -2.74 -5.22 1.72
CA LEU A 49 -2.07 -6.10 2.68
C LEU A 49 -1.57 -7.35 1.94
N LEU A 50 -0.28 -7.65 2.10
CA LEU A 50 0.33 -8.82 1.48
C LEU A 50 0.45 -9.97 2.46
N ARG A 51 0.25 -11.18 1.96
CA ARG A 51 0.63 -12.39 2.68
C ARG A 51 2.14 -12.53 2.67
N ASP A 52 2.69 -13.25 3.64
CA ASP A 52 4.13 -13.47 3.74
C ASP A 52 4.65 -14.13 2.45
N GLY A 53 5.71 -13.56 1.90
CA GLY A 53 6.33 -14.08 0.69
C GLY A 53 5.54 -13.86 -0.61
N ALA A 54 4.50 -13.05 -0.57
CA ALA A 54 3.63 -12.88 -1.74
C ALA A 54 4.30 -12.10 -2.88
N ILE A 55 5.22 -11.20 -2.59
CA ILE A 55 5.82 -10.35 -3.61
C ILE A 55 7.24 -10.81 -3.94
N ASP A 56 7.53 -10.87 -5.25
CA ASP A 56 8.86 -11.10 -5.77
C ASP A 56 9.37 -9.80 -6.41
N VAL A 57 10.28 -9.15 -5.72
CA VAL A 57 10.88 -7.88 -6.15
C VAL A 57 12.34 -7.85 -5.74
N ASP A 58 13.18 -7.27 -6.58
CA ASP A 58 14.60 -7.09 -6.24
C ASP A 58 14.75 -5.97 -5.21
N LYS A 59 14.84 -6.34 -3.95
CA LYS A 59 14.95 -5.38 -2.85
C LYS A 59 16.25 -4.59 -2.86
N SER A 60 17.29 -5.07 -3.56
CA SER A 60 18.54 -4.34 -3.66
C SER A 60 18.39 -3.01 -4.42
N LYS A 61 17.35 -2.89 -5.23
CA LYS A 61 17.04 -1.67 -5.99
C LYS A 61 16.17 -0.68 -5.23
N LEU A 62 15.75 -1.03 -4.00
CA LEU A 62 14.87 -0.20 -3.19
C LEU A 62 15.67 0.56 -2.15
N LYS A 63 15.33 1.82 -1.96
CA LYS A 63 15.77 2.62 -0.81
C LYS A 63 14.74 2.51 0.29
N ILE A 64 15.17 2.74 1.52
CA ILE A 64 14.29 2.65 2.69
C ILE A 64 14.33 3.97 3.45
N TYR A 65 13.15 4.51 3.72
CA TYR A 65 12.97 5.60 4.66
C TYR A 65 12.26 5.04 5.89
N GLU A 66 12.92 5.12 7.04
CA GLU A 66 12.37 4.62 8.29
C GLU A 66 11.89 5.77 9.16
N HIS A 67 10.69 5.65 9.71
CA HIS A 67 10.16 6.63 10.63
C HIS A 67 9.25 5.93 11.65
N SER A 68 8.97 6.65 12.75
CA SER A 68 7.95 6.19 13.71
C SER A 68 6.61 6.76 13.28
N GLY A 69 5.60 5.90 13.14
CA GLY A 69 4.23 6.33 12.89
C GLY A 69 3.65 7.03 14.11
N GLY A 70 2.44 7.61 13.96
CA GLY A 70 1.75 8.31 15.03
C GLY A 70 1.51 7.48 16.29
N SER A 71 1.51 6.16 16.16
CA SER A 71 1.38 5.23 17.28
C SER A 71 2.72 4.82 17.90
N GLY A 72 3.85 5.38 17.44
CA GLY A 72 5.18 5.07 17.92
C GLY A 72 5.81 3.81 17.32
N HIS A 73 5.16 3.17 16.38
CA HIS A 73 5.68 1.97 15.73
C HIS A 73 6.58 2.33 14.56
N LYS A 74 7.62 1.51 14.37
CA LYS A 74 8.53 1.69 13.24
C LYS A 74 7.83 1.30 11.93
N ILE A 75 8.02 2.16 10.94
CA ILE A 75 7.50 1.96 9.60
C ILE A 75 8.66 2.15 8.63
N LYS A 76 8.85 1.18 7.74
CA LYS A 76 9.88 1.23 6.72
C LYS A 76 9.23 1.38 5.37
N LYS A 77 9.46 2.51 4.72
CA LYS A 77 8.92 2.79 3.40
C LYS A 77 9.97 2.52 2.35
N HIS A 78 9.70 1.54 1.51
CA HIS A 78 10.58 1.14 0.42
C HIS A 78 10.17 1.86 -0.84
N PHE A 79 11.11 2.50 -1.51
CA PHE A 79 10.82 3.29 -2.71
C PHE A 79 11.90 3.10 -3.77
N CYS A 80 11.55 3.43 -5.01
CA CYS A 80 12.49 3.36 -6.13
C CYS A 80 13.54 4.46 -6.00
N GLU A 81 14.81 4.09 -6.09
CA GLU A 81 15.92 5.04 -6.02
C GLU A 81 15.89 6.07 -7.17
N LYS A 82 15.44 5.65 -8.35
CA LYS A 82 15.48 6.52 -9.54
C LYS A 82 14.28 7.48 -9.64
N CYS A 83 13.05 6.97 -9.45
CA CYS A 83 11.87 7.82 -9.63
C CYS A 83 11.16 8.17 -8.33
N ALA A 84 11.66 7.66 -7.20
CA ALA A 84 11.10 7.89 -5.86
C ALA A 84 9.69 7.32 -5.67
N ALA A 85 9.19 6.51 -6.59
CA ALA A 85 7.88 5.90 -6.43
C ALA A 85 7.85 5.01 -5.19
N PRO A 86 6.85 5.16 -4.30
CA PRO A 86 6.71 4.26 -3.16
C PRO A 86 6.28 2.88 -3.64
N ILE A 87 6.93 1.84 -3.12
CA ILE A 87 6.68 0.46 -3.56
C ILE A 87 6.00 -0.35 -2.47
N LEU A 88 6.64 -0.41 -1.30
CA LEU A 88 6.17 -1.21 -0.17
C LEU A 88 6.27 -0.40 1.12
N THR A 89 5.36 -0.67 2.02
CA THR A 89 5.46 -0.21 3.40
C THR A 89 5.53 -1.43 4.30
N PHE A 90 6.56 -1.50 5.15
CA PHE A 90 6.66 -2.54 6.18
C PHE A 90 6.26 -1.95 7.52
N VAL A 91 5.25 -2.51 8.16
CA VAL A 91 4.80 -2.10 9.50
C VAL A 91 5.34 -3.11 10.50
N GLU A 92 6.33 -2.72 11.29
CA GLU A 92 7.03 -3.62 12.20
C GLU A 92 6.09 -4.24 13.25
N LYS A 93 5.12 -3.48 13.75
CA LYS A 93 4.15 -3.98 14.72
C LYS A 93 3.45 -5.25 14.25
N PHE A 94 3.05 -5.29 12.98
CA PHE A 94 2.33 -6.43 12.40
C PHE A 94 3.24 -7.38 11.66
N LYS A 95 4.50 -6.99 11.42
CA LYS A 95 5.46 -7.73 10.58
C LYS A 95 4.87 -8.05 9.21
N LYS A 96 4.18 -7.07 8.62
CA LYS A 96 3.51 -7.21 7.33
C LYS A 96 3.97 -6.14 6.36
N TYR A 97 4.03 -6.55 5.09
CA TYR A 97 4.23 -5.63 3.98
C TYR A 97 2.89 -5.23 3.38
N TYR A 98 2.82 -4.00 2.93
CA TYR A 98 1.68 -3.45 2.20
C TYR A 98 2.20 -2.93 0.87
N LEU A 99 1.55 -3.32 -0.22
CA LEU A 99 1.90 -2.89 -1.57
C LEU A 99 1.10 -1.64 -1.91
N TYR A 100 1.74 -0.64 -2.49
CA TYR A 100 1.03 0.51 -3.03
C TYR A 100 0.24 0.07 -4.25
N ALA A 101 -1.09 0.15 -4.17
CA ALA A 101 -2.00 -0.49 -5.12
C ALA A 101 -1.88 0.05 -6.54
N GLY A 102 -1.58 1.34 -6.69
CA GLY A 102 -1.47 1.98 -7.99
C GLY A 102 -0.30 1.51 -8.84
N LEU A 103 0.63 0.72 -8.26
CA LEU A 103 1.75 0.16 -9.00
C LEU A 103 1.39 -1.05 -9.85
N LEU A 104 0.23 -1.65 -9.62
CA LEU A 104 -0.22 -2.80 -10.39
C LEU A 104 -0.51 -2.39 -11.83
N ASP A 105 -0.12 -3.24 -12.78
CA ASP A 105 -0.39 -2.99 -14.20
C ASP A 105 -1.89 -2.99 -14.50
N ASP A 106 -2.65 -3.84 -13.81
CA ASP A 106 -4.10 -3.91 -13.91
C ASP A 106 -4.71 -3.71 -12.52
N VAL A 107 -5.54 -2.72 -12.37
CA VAL A 107 -6.25 -2.41 -11.12
C VAL A 107 -7.75 -2.66 -11.22
N SER A 108 -8.22 -3.21 -12.34
CA SER A 108 -9.67 -3.37 -12.59
C SER A 108 -10.36 -4.29 -11.59
N PHE A 109 -9.62 -5.18 -10.94
CA PHE A 109 -10.17 -6.11 -9.95
C PHE A 109 -10.29 -5.50 -8.56
N LEU A 110 -9.71 -4.33 -8.32
CA LEU A 110 -9.79 -3.62 -7.03
C LEU A 110 -11.10 -2.86 -6.95
N LYS A 111 -12.17 -3.56 -6.56
CA LYS A 111 -13.52 -3.01 -6.55
C LYS A 111 -13.91 -2.33 -5.25
N LYS A 112 -13.19 -2.62 -4.16
CA LYS A 112 -13.54 -2.16 -2.83
C LYS A 112 -12.28 -1.87 -2.03
N ALA A 113 -12.33 -0.81 -1.22
CA ALA A 113 -11.29 -0.48 -0.26
C ALA A 113 -11.93 -0.03 1.05
N GLU A 114 -11.28 -0.33 2.16
CA GLU A 114 -11.65 0.17 3.46
C GLU A 114 -10.93 1.50 3.71
N ASN A 115 -11.67 2.51 4.15
CA ASN A 115 -11.09 3.82 4.45
C ASN A 115 -10.78 3.90 5.93
N ILE A 116 -9.48 3.87 6.27
CA ILE A 116 -9.01 3.88 7.65
C ILE A 116 -8.46 5.25 8.02
N HIS A 117 -8.54 5.61 9.30
CA HIS A 117 -8.10 6.91 9.83
C HIS A 117 -8.75 8.07 9.08
N PHE A 118 -9.96 7.87 8.57
CA PHE A 118 -10.65 8.85 7.74
C PHE A 118 -10.92 10.14 8.50
N LYS A 119 -11.44 10.03 9.71
CA LYS A 119 -11.83 11.20 10.51
C LYS A 119 -10.65 12.02 11.00
N GLU A 120 -9.43 11.46 10.96
CA GLU A 120 -8.25 12.16 11.46
C GLU A 120 -7.81 13.31 10.56
N SER A 121 -7.66 13.04 9.27
CA SER A 121 -7.00 13.99 8.36
C SER A 121 -7.47 13.90 6.91
N HIS A 122 -8.67 13.37 6.67
CA HIS A 122 -9.19 13.29 5.30
C HIS A 122 -9.37 14.68 4.68
N PHE A 123 -9.33 14.73 3.36
CA PHE A 123 -9.65 15.96 2.65
C PHE A 123 -11.14 16.28 2.80
N PRO A 124 -11.50 17.50 3.17
CA PRO A 124 -12.92 17.84 3.41
C PRO A 124 -13.84 17.66 2.21
N PHE A 125 -13.28 17.73 0.98
CA PHE A 125 -14.11 17.54 -0.22
C PHE A 125 -14.48 16.07 -0.49
N LEU A 126 -13.84 15.11 0.20
CA LEU A 126 -14.13 13.71 -0.01
C LEU A 126 -15.45 13.33 0.66
N GLN A 127 -16.31 12.66 -0.10
CA GLN A 127 -17.56 12.11 0.39
C GLN A 127 -17.50 10.61 0.23
N ILE A 128 -17.35 9.90 1.34
CA ILE A 128 -17.24 8.45 1.38
C ILE A 128 -18.41 7.92 2.18
N LYS A 129 -19.01 6.82 1.70
CA LYS A 129 -20.13 6.19 2.41
C LYS A 129 -19.67 5.70 3.78
N ASP A 130 -20.53 5.86 4.79
CA ASP A 130 -20.23 5.45 6.17
C ASP A 130 -19.83 3.98 6.26
N ASP A 131 -20.44 3.11 5.46
CA ASP A 131 -20.14 1.68 5.45
C ASP A 131 -18.70 1.40 5.00
N ASP A 132 -18.08 2.30 4.24
CA ASP A 132 -16.74 2.15 3.73
C ASP A 132 -15.68 2.85 4.60
N ILE A 133 -16.09 3.39 5.74
CA ILE A 133 -15.21 4.05 6.70
C ILE A 133 -14.93 3.11 7.86
N LYS A 134 -13.64 2.82 8.09
CA LYS A 134 -13.17 2.07 9.26
C LYS A 134 -12.30 2.99 10.10
N ILE A 135 -12.55 3.00 11.37
CA ILE A 135 -11.83 3.86 12.30
C ILE A 135 -10.49 3.23 12.68
#